data_c377440c555bc97d723491771c3c51da
#
_entry.id   c377440c555bc97d723491771c3c51da
#
_cell.length_a   1.000
_cell.length_b   1.000
_cell.length_c   1.000
_cell.angle_alpha   90.00
_cell.angle_beta   90.00
_cell.angle_gamma   90.00
#
_symmetry.space_group_name_H-M   'P 1'
#
loop_
_entity.id
_entity.type
_entity.pdbx_description
1 polymer ?
#
loop_
_entity_poly.entity_id
_entity_poly.type
_entity_poly.pdbx_seq_one_letter_code
_entity_poly.pdbx_strand_id
1 'polypeptide(L)'
;MKFSMVFLLLLAVGPAFSDEPALTYTFADVGYMETVGWRPERLPEARIVYGERNPLQFADLRLPSSPPPPGGYPVIVFIHGGAWLAEWSKDHTEPFAEALTEQGFATWDLEFRRIGNRNGGYPGTFEDIADGTDYLRTVAENYPLNLDQVIASGHSSGGHLALWLGGRHRLPESSPLYRADPLPLAGVISIAGVNDLEVSLELGDRTDVLTLVGAETLESGAARFAETNPARLRPFGMPQTLMIGDRDSQWRLDMMKRDADHGSAAGDTIKHVIVPGANHMDVIDPRSGFARGVAFEAQQILER
;
A
#
# COMPACT_ATOMS: atom_id res chain seq x y z
N MET A 1 10.88 12.76 30.03
CA MET A 1 10.28 13.76 29.14
C MET A 1 10.74 13.42 27.74
N LYS A 2 9.86 12.80 26.92
CA LYS A 2 10.14 12.56 25.49
C LYS A 2 9.87 13.88 24.78
N PHE A 3 10.86 14.45 24.13
CA PHE A 3 10.68 15.64 23.29
C PHE A 3 10.08 15.19 21.95
N SER A 4 8.83 15.58 21.68
CA SER A 4 8.27 15.47 20.32
C SER A 4 8.97 16.51 19.45
N MET A 5 9.64 16.07 18.40
CA MET A 5 10.28 16.94 17.41
C MET A 5 9.28 17.24 16.31
N VAL A 6 8.88 18.50 16.19
CA VAL A 6 8.00 18.97 15.12
C VAL A 6 8.89 19.39 13.94
N PHE A 7 8.75 18.71 12.79
CA PHE A 7 9.43 19.09 11.56
C PHE A 7 8.46 19.79 10.60
N LEU A 8 8.82 20.98 10.20
CA LEU A 8 8.14 21.70 9.11
C LEU A 8 8.81 21.30 7.80
N LEU A 9 8.11 20.54 6.95
CA LEU A 9 8.62 20.17 5.64
C LEU A 9 8.43 21.34 4.68
N LEU A 10 9.50 22.04 4.35
CA LEU A 10 9.57 22.90 3.19
C LEU A 10 9.88 22.03 1.97
N LEU A 11 8.87 21.69 1.18
CA LEU A 11 9.07 21.04 -0.11
C LEU A 11 9.90 21.97 -0.99
N ALA A 12 11.02 21.48 -1.54
CA ALA A 12 11.83 22.18 -2.50
C ALA A 12 10.99 22.45 -3.77
N VAL A 13 10.57 23.67 -3.95
CA VAL A 13 9.69 24.13 -5.01
C VAL A 13 10.50 24.31 -6.28
N GLY A 14 10.19 23.53 -7.33
CA GLY A 14 10.32 24.02 -8.71
C GLY A 14 9.34 25.19 -8.94
N PRO A 15 9.53 26.06 -9.93
CA PRO A 15 8.81 27.32 -9.99
C PRO A 15 7.31 27.14 -10.20
N ALA A 16 6.53 27.81 -9.34
CA ALA A 16 5.11 28.12 -9.41
C ALA A 16 4.08 27.05 -9.01
N PHE A 17 3.98 26.74 -7.71
CA PHE A 17 2.68 26.51 -7.06
C PHE A 17 2.74 27.11 -5.66
N SER A 18 2.10 28.25 -5.49
CA SER A 18 2.31 29.16 -4.35
C SER A 18 1.29 29.07 -3.21
N ASP A 19 0.49 28.01 -3.06
CA ASP A 19 -0.51 27.91 -1.99
C ASP A 19 -0.73 26.49 -1.44
N GLU A 20 0.25 25.59 -1.49
CA GLU A 20 0.11 24.28 -0.82
C GLU A 20 0.26 24.45 0.71
N PRO A 21 -0.67 23.94 1.51
CA PRO A 21 -0.52 23.95 2.96
C PRO A 21 0.70 23.12 3.37
N ALA A 22 1.60 23.72 4.15
CA ALA A 22 2.75 22.99 4.68
C ALA A 22 2.27 21.79 5.52
N LEU A 23 2.55 20.57 5.03
CA LEU A 23 2.26 19.36 5.78
C LEU A 23 3.16 19.28 7.00
N THR A 24 2.55 19.21 8.19
CA THR A 24 3.28 19.10 9.45
C THR A 24 3.18 17.67 9.95
N TYR A 25 4.34 17.06 10.23
CA TYR A 25 4.44 15.72 10.78
C TYR A 25 4.97 15.79 12.21
N THR A 26 4.44 14.89 13.07
CA THR A 26 4.92 14.70 14.44
C THR A 26 5.24 13.23 14.65
N PHE A 27 6.50 12.91 14.89
CA PHE A 27 6.94 11.54 15.07
C PHE A 27 7.21 11.24 16.53
N ALA A 28 6.72 10.07 16.96
CA ALA A 28 6.88 9.57 18.33
C ALA A 28 8.03 8.56 18.46
N ASP A 29 8.75 8.28 17.38
CA ASP A 29 9.77 7.23 17.29
C ASP A 29 9.17 5.86 17.66
N VAL A 30 8.10 5.50 16.95
CA VAL A 30 7.27 4.32 17.22
C VAL A 30 8.07 3.04 17.00
N GLY A 31 8.08 2.18 18.00
CA GLY A 31 8.64 0.84 17.90
C GLY A 31 7.63 -0.15 17.26
N TYR A 32 8.18 -1.19 16.63
CA TYR A 32 7.38 -2.20 15.93
C TYR A 32 6.29 -2.84 16.82
N MET A 33 6.63 -3.17 18.07
CA MET A 33 5.69 -3.80 19.02
C MET A 33 4.63 -2.85 19.57
N GLU A 34 4.82 -1.53 19.48
CA GLU A 34 3.82 -0.57 19.94
C GLU A 34 2.56 -0.59 19.07
N THR A 35 2.69 -0.93 17.78
CA THR A 35 1.56 -0.96 16.84
C THR A 35 0.57 -2.10 17.12
N VAL A 36 1.01 -3.18 17.73
CA VAL A 36 0.17 -4.33 18.08
C VAL A 36 -0.98 -3.97 19.02
N GLY A 37 -0.75 -2.97 19.87
CA GLY A 37 -1.73 -2.47 20.84
C GLY A 37 -2.68 -1.40 20.29
N TRP A 38 -2.45 -0.90 19.09
CA TRP A 38 -3.28 0.15 18.51
C TRP A 38 -4.70 -0.35 18.20
N ARG A 39 -5.66 0.55 18.32
CA ARG A 39 -7.07 0.29 17.99
C ARG A 39 -7.65 1.53 17.34
N PRO A 40 -8.54 1.38 16.35
CA PRO A 40 -9.27 2.51 15.79
C PRO A 40 -10.24 3.07 16.83
N GLU A 41 -10.60 4.35 16.70
CA GLU A 41 -11.61 4.99 17.55
C GLU A 41 -13.02 4.63 17.12
N ARG A 42 -13.22 4.40 15.81
CA ARG A 42 -14.52 4.05 15.22
C ARG A 42 -14.47 2.66 14.62
N LEU A 43 -15.57 1.93 14.76
CA LEU A 43 -15.78 0.67 14.04
C LEU A 43 -15.92 0.94 12.53
N PRO A 44 -15.56 -0.03 11.67
CA PRO A 44 -15.83 0.07 10.25
C PRO A 44 -17.36 0.13 10.00
N GLU A 45 -17.76 0.72 8.89
CA GLU A 45 -19.15 0.71 8.42
C GLU A 45 -19.64 -0.73 8.21
N ALA A 46 -18.80 -1.57 7.63
CA ALA A 46 -19.10 -2.99 7.42
C ALA A 46 -17.81 -3.81 7.34
N ARG A 47 -17.86 -5.05 7.87
CA ARG A 47 -16.93 -6.11 7.53
C ARG A 47 -17.56 -6.98 6.46
N ILE A 48 -16.92 -7.10 5.31
CA ILE A 48 -17.45 -7.75 4.12
C ILE A 48 -16.53 -8.89 3.70
N VAL A 49 -17.09 -10.09 3.57
CA VAL A 49 -16.38 -11.27 3.09
C VAL A 49 -16.36 -11.22 1.56
N TYR A 50 -15.16 -11.21 0.96
CA TYR A 50 -14.97 -11.19 -0.48
C TYR A 50 -14.66 -12.57 -1.08
N GLY A 51 -14.50 -13.60 -0.24
CA GLY A 51 -14.23 -14.95 -0.69
C GLY A 51 -14.52 -15.99 0.38
N GLU A 52 -14.75 -17.23 -0.02
CA GLU A 52 -15.15 -18.35 0.88
C GLU A 52 -14.05 -19.40 1.06
N ARG A 53 -12.89 -19.23 0.40
CA ARG A 53 -11.80 -20.20 0.44
C ARG A 53 -11.04 -20.22 1.77
N ASN A 54 -11.08 -19.10 2.51
CA ASN A 54 -10.38 -18.94 3.78
C ASN A 54 -11.07 -17.85 4.63
N PRO A 55 -11.15 -18.01 5.97
CA PRO A 55 -11.73 -17.01 6.86
C PRO A 55 -11.05 -15.62 6.81
N LEU A 56 -9.83 -15.55 6.28
CA LEU A 56 -9.09 -14.29 6.11
C LEU A 56 -9.49 -13.52 4.83
N GLN A 57 -10.41 -14.04 4.02
CA GLN A 57 -10.89 -13.37 2.83
C GLN A 57 -12.01 -12.37 3.16
N PHE A 58 -11.68 -11.31 3.89
CA PHE A 58 -12.59 -10.22 4.21
C PHE A 58 -11.88 -8.86 4.16
N ALA A 59 -12.67 -7.80 4.10
CA ALA A 59 -12.17 -6.44 4.27
C ALA A 59 -13.12 -5.62 5.13
N ASP A 60 -12.59 -4.60 5.76
CA ASP A 60 -13.35 -3.61 6.49
C ASP A 60 -13.53 -2.37 5.62
N LEU A 61 -14.79 -2.01 5.36
CA LEU A 61 -15.17 -0.77 4.71
C LEU A 61 -15.33 0.33 5.75
N ARG A 62 -14.66 1.46 5.54
CA ARG A 62 -14.86 2.69 6.32
C ARG A 62 -15.29 3.81 5.38
N LEU A 63 -16.30 4.56 5.78
CA LEU A 63 -16.79 5.71 5.04
C LEU A 63 -16.53 7.01 5.80
N PRO A 64 -16.15 8.10 5.10
CA PRO A 64 -16.05 9.43 5.71
C PRO A 64 -17.35 9.83 6.41
N SER A 65 -17.24 10.62 7.47
CA SER A 65 -18.41 11.17 8.17
C SER A 65 -19.11 12.29 7.38
N SER A 66 -18.43 12.92 6.43
CA SER A 66 -19.02 13.88 5.50
C SER A 66 -19.89 13.16 4.46
N PRO A 67 -20.92 13.78 3.91
CA PRO A 67 -21.69 13.22 2.79
C PRO A 67 -20.81 12.91 1.58
N PRO A 68 -21.15 11.88 0.78
CA PRO A 68 -20.38 11.55 -0.42
C PRO A 68 -20.42 12.71 -1.44
N PRO A 69 -19.31 13.00 -2.11
CA PRO A 69 -19.28 13.93 -3.23
C PRO A 69 -20.11 13.37 -4.41
N PRO A 70 -20.44 14.20 -5.40
CA PRO A 70 -21.02 13.72 -6.64
C PRO A 70 -20.17 12.62 -7.27
N GLY A 71 -20.77 11.46 -7.57
CA GLY A 71 -20.06 10.28 -8.08
C GLY A 71 -19.61 9.28 -7.00
N GLY A 72 -19.73 9.61 -5.72
CA GLY A 72 -19.32 8.75 -4.60
C GLY A 72 -17.94 9.10 -4.03
N TYR A 73 -17.57 8.44 -2.95
CA TYR A 73 -16.28 8.64 -2.31
C TYR A 73 -15.14 8.06 -3.16
N PRO A 74 -14.02 8.78 -3.33
CA PRO A 74 -12.78 8.15 -3.80
C PRO A 74 -12.35 7.06 -2.83
N VAL A 75 -11.75 5.99 -3.34
CA VAL A 75 -11.45 4.78 -2.56
C VAL A 75 -9.94 4.59 -2.42
N ILE A 76 -9.49 4.32 -1.19
CA ILE A 76 -8.16 3.76 -0.94
C ILE A 76 -8.33 2.28 -0.57
N VAL A 77 -7.85 1.38 -1.43
CA VAL A 77 -7.60 -0.02 -1.07
C VAL A 77 -6.35 -0.04 -0.22
N PHE A 78 -6.50 -0.28 1.08
CA PHE A 78 -5.37 -0.27 2.00
C PHE A 78 -4.92 -1.70 2.34
N ILE A 79 -3.62 -1.96 2.27
CA ILE A 79 -3.01 -3.27 2.48
C ILE A 79 -1.97 -3.17 3.59
N HIS A 80 -2.18 -3.94 4.65
CA HIS A 80 -1.31 -3.92 5.81
C HIS A 80 0.07 -4.55 5.54
N GLY A 81 1.05 -4.19 6.36
CA GLY A 81 2.39 -4.75 6.39
C GLY A 81 2.49 -6.04 7.22
N GLY A 82 3.73 -6.35 7.65
CA GLY A 82 4.03 -7.52 8.48
C GLY A 82 4.81 -8.62 7.76
N ALA A 83 5.62 -8.25 6.76
CA ALA A 83 6.52 -9.19 6.06
C ALA A 83 5.78 -10.40 5.44
N TRP A 84 4.51 -10.22 5.07
CA TRP A 84 3.62 -11.29 4.57
C TRP A 84 3.43 -12.45 5.54
N LEU A 85 3.75 -12.30 6.85
CA LEU A 85 3.70 -13.35 7.87
C LEU A 85 2.34 -13.41 8.58
N ALA A 86 1.87 -14.63 8.88
CA ALA A 86 0.56 -14.89 9.51
C ALA A 86 0.40 -14.27 10.92
N GLU A 87 1.51 -13.96 11.60
CA GLU A 87 1.49 -13.31 12.92
C GLU A 87 1.02 -11.84 12.90
N TRP A 88 0.99 -11.22 11.72
CA TRP A 88 0.55 -9.84 11.52
C TRP A 88 -0.76 -9.81 10.77
N SER A 89 -1.79 -9.21 11.36
CA SER A 89 -3.09 -8.95 10.71
C SER A 89 -3.21 -7.46 10.38
N LYS A 90 -4.27 -7.09 9.69
CA LYS A 90 -4.60 -5.68 9.43
C LYS A 90 -4.80 -4.85 10.71
N ASP A 91 -5.08 -5.49 11.86
CA ASP A 91 -5.41 -4.82 13.11
C ASP A 91 -4.38 -3.76 13.51
N HIS A 92 -3.08 -4.01 13.26
CA HIS A 92 -2.02 -3.06 13.61
C HIS A 92 -1.99 -1.79 12.74
N THR A 93 -2.70 -1.78 11.61
CA THR A 93 -2.81 -0.63 10.70
C THR A 93 -4.21 -0.05 10.62
N GLU A 94 -5.21 -0.65 11.28
CA GLU A 94 -6.58 -0.16 11.29
C GLU A 94 -6.70 1.33 11.70
N PRO A 95 -5.97 1.83 12.72
CA PRO A 95 -6.05 3.25 13.07
C PRO A 95 -5.52 4.18 11.98
N PHE A 96 -4.57 3.70 11.19
CA PHE A 96 -4.07 4.47 10.05
C PHE A 96 -5.08 4.48 8.89
N ALA A 97 -5.75 3.34 8.63
CA ALA A 97 -6.84 3.29 7.65
C ALA A 97 -8.01 4.20 8.07
N GLU A 98 -8.34 4.26 9.37
CA GLU A 98 -9.30 5.22 9.90
C GLU A 98 -8.85 6.67 9.65
N ALA A 99 -7.59 6.99 9.95
CA ALA A 99 -7.05 8.34 9.72
C ALA A 99 -7.07 8.75 8.24
N LEU A 100 -6.91 7.81 7.31
CA LEU A 100 -7.13 8.05 5.87
C LEU A 100 -8.61 8.34 5.56
N THR A 101 -9.53 7.63 6.23
CA THR A 101 -10.97 7.86 6.07
C THR A 101 -11.36 9.27 6.51
N GLU A 102 -10.77 9.80 7.56
CA GLU A 102 -10.98 11.17 8.02
C GLU A 102 -10.51 12.23 7.02
N GLN A 103 -9.66 11.87 6.06
CA GLN A 103 -9.23 12.74 4.98
C GLN A 103 -10.19 12.74 3.77
N GLY A 104 -11.34 12.07 3.86
CA GLY A 104 -12.38 12.11 2.84
C GLY A 104 -12.36 10.94 1.84
N PHE A 105 -11.54 9.92 2.06
CA PHE A 105 -11.52 8.70 1.27
C PHE A 105 -12.35 7.59 1.92
N ALA A 106 -13.13 6.83 1.16
CA ALA A 106 -13.54 5.53 1.63
C ALA A 106 -12.31 4.62 1.71
N THR A 107 -12.13 3.89 2.82
CA THR A 107 -11.04 2.92 2.91
C THR A 107 -11.61 1.50 2.84
N TRP A 108 -10.98 0.69 1.99
CA TRP A 108 -11.18 -0.73 1.84
C TRP A 108 -9.96 -1.45 2.38
N ASP A 109 -9.99 -1.80 3.68
CA ASP A 109 -8.86 -2.32 4.44
C ASP A 109 -8.86 -3.85 4.39
N LEU A 110 -7.98 -4.40 3.52
CA LEU A 110 -7.95 -5.81 3.18
C LEU A 110 -7.25 -6.66 4.24
N GLU A 111 -7.91 -7.78 4.63
CA GLU A 111 -7.28 -8.92 5.23
C GLU A 111 -7.07 -10.00 4.17
N PHE A 112 -6.03 -10.83 4.29
CA PHE A 112 -5.64 -11.80 3.28
C PHE A 112 -4.80 -12.93 3.85
N ARG A 113 -4.68 -14.05 3.12
CA ARG A 113 -3.79 -15.17 3.48
C ARG A 113 -2.32 -14.78 3.35
N ARG A 114 -1.53 -15.14 4.33
CA ARG A 114 -0.09 -14.84 4.43
C ARG A 114 0.73 -16.12 4.61
N ILE A 115 2.05 -16.01 4.51
CA ILE A 115 2.99 -17.08 4.86
C ILE A 115 2.66 -17.61 6.28
N GLY A 116 2.47 -18.93 6.42
CA GLY A 116 2.03 -19.57 7.66
C GLY A 116 0.51 -19.83 7.73
N ASN A 117 -0.31 -19.14 6.95
CA ASN A 117 -1.72 -19.51 6.77
C ASN A 117 -1.86 -20.65 5.76
N ARG A 118 -2.95 -21.41 5.88
CA ARG A 118 -3.27 -22.47 4.90
C ARG A 118 -3.41 -21.84 3.49
N ASN A 119 -2.57 -22.29 2.55
CA ASN A 119 -2.48 -21.80 1.19
C ASN A 119 -2.12 -20.30 1.09
N GLY A 120 -1.41 -19.75 2.09
CA GLY A 120 -0.80 -18.41 2.02
C GLY A 120 0.52 -18.46 1.25
N GLY A 121 1.07 -17.29 0.93
CA GLY A 121 2.14 -17.16 -0.05
C GLY A 121 1.62 -17.29 -1.47
N TYR A 122 2.50 -17.61 -2.41
CA TYR A 122 2.13 -17.80 -3.82
C TYR A 122 1.33 -19.12 -4.01
N PRO A 123 0.21 -19.14 -4.76
CA PRO A 123 -0.43 -17.95 -5.37
C PRO A 123 -1.42 -17.25 -4.42
N GLY A 124 -1.77 -17.86 -3.27
CA GLY A 124 -2.93 -17.53 -2.45
C GLY A 124 -2.96 -16.10 -1.91
N THR A 125 -1.81 -15.55 -1.49
CA THR A 125 -1.72 -14.14 -1.05
C THR A 125 -2.13 -13.19 -2.19
N PHE A 126 -1.59 -13.41 -3.36
CA PHE A 126 -1.84 -12.56 -4.53
C PHE A 126 -3.28 -12.72 -5.07
N GLU A 127 -3.81 -13.97 -5.03
CA GLU A 127 -5.22 -14.22 -5.36
C GLU A 127 -6.16 -13.43 -4.43
N ASP A 128 -5.90 -13.44 -3.12
CA ASP A 128 -6.73 -12.73 -2.16
C ASP A 128 -6.69 -11.23 -2.37
N ILE A 129 -5.52 -10.67 -2.61
CA ILE A 129 -5.34 -9.24 -2.89
C ILE A 129 -6.06 -8.85 -4.19
N ALA A 130 -5.97 -9.68 -5.24
CA ALA A 130 -6.67 -9.44 -6.50
C ALA A 130 -8.19 -9.52 -6.31
N ASP A 131 -8.66 -10.65 -5.76
CA ASP A 131 -10.10 -10.91 -5.59
C ASP A 131 -10.75 -9.89 -4.65
N GLY A 132 -10.07 -9.54 -3.52
CA GLY A 132 -10.56 -8.54 -2.57
C GLY A 132 -10.64 -7.13 -3.18
N THR A 133 -9.69 -6.76 -4.04
CA THR A 133 -9.73 -5.48 -4.77
C THR A 133 -10.87 -5.46 -5.79
N ASP A 134 -11.01 -6.54 -6.58
CA ASP A 134 -12.02 -6.63 -7.63
C ASP A 134 -13.44 -6.71 -7.05
N TYR A 135 -13.60 -7.20 -5.80
CA TYR A 135 -14.87 -7.27 -5.10
C TYR A 135 -15.48 -5.89 -4.80
N LEU A 136 -14.71 -4.81 -4.89
CA LEU A 136 -15.23 -3.45 -4.79
C LEU A 136 -16.37 -3.16 -5.78
N ARG A 137 -16.42 -3.84 -6.92
CA ARG A 137 -17.55 -3.74 -7.87
C ARG A 137 -18.88 -4.14 -7.22
N THR A 138 -18.87 -5.22 -6.44
CA THR A 138 -20.04 -5.67 -5.68
C THR A 138 -20.35 -4.74 -4.51
N VAL A 139 -19.31 -4.25 -3.83
CA VAL A 139 -19.47 -3.32 -2.70
C VAL A 139 -20.11 -2.01 -3.16
N ALA A 140 -19.74 -1.48 -4.32
CA ALA A 140 -20.24 -0.24 -4.89
C ALA A 140 -21.73 -0.31 -5.29
N GLU A 141 -22.33 -1.50 -5.39
CA GLU A 141 -23.78 -1.65 -5.60
C GLU A 141 -24.59 -1.17 -4.38
N ASN A 142 -23.97 -1.18 -3.18
CA ASN A 142 -24.66 -0.88 -1.93
C ASN A 142 -24.09 0.34 -1.18
N TYR A 143 -22.90 0.80 -1.56
CA TYR A 143 -22.21 1.92 -0.92
C TYR A 143 -21.80 2.97 -1.94
N PRO A 144 -21.83 4.26 -1.61
CA PRO A 144 -21.55 5.35 -2.55
C PRO A 144 -20.03 5.48 -2.84
N LEU A 145 -19.46 4.51 -3.53
CA LEU A 145 -18.04 4.47 -3.91
C LEU A 145 -17.84 4.90 -5.36
N ASN A 146 -16.80 5.67 -5.61
CA ASN A 146 -16.40 6.06 -6.96
C ASN A 146 -15.29 5.11 -7.46
N LEU A 147 -15.66 4.15 -8.29
CA LEU A 147 -14.71 3.16 -8.81
C LEU A 147 -13.79 3.69 -9.94
N ASP A 148 -14.05 4.89 -10.45
CA ASP A 148 -13.10 5.58 -11.35
C ASP A 148 -11.96 6.25 -10.56
N GLN A 149 -12.08 6.33 -9.22
CA GLN A 149 -11.15 6.98 -8.30
C GLN A 149 -10.63 6.00 -7.23
N VAL A 150 -10.09 4.88 -7.67
CA VAL A 150 -9.53 3.84 -6.78
C VAL A 150 -8.01 3.92 -6.78
N ILE A 151 -7.43 4.08 -5.58
CA ILE A 151 -5.98 4.07 -5.36
C ILE A 151 -5.63 2.86 -4.52
N ALA A 152 -4.65 2.07 -4.96
CA ALA A 152 -4.05 1.05 -4.11
C ALA A 152 -2.96 1.67 -3.23
N SER A 153 -3.00 1.40 -1.93
CA SER A 153 -1.97 1.85 -0.98
C SER A 153 -1.68 0.75 0.03
N GLY A 154 -0.50 0.77 0.59
CA GLY A 154 -0.14 -0.18 1.64
C GLY A 154 1.22 0.11 2.24
N HIS A 155 1.45 -0.46 3.42
CA HIS A 155 2.66 -0.29 4.20
C HIS A 155 3.59 -1.50 4.08
N SER A 156 4.89 -1.29 3.94
CA SER A 156 5.92 -2.35 3.99
C SER A 156 5.61 -3.46 2.97
N SER A 157 5.40 -4.72 3.41
CA SER A 157 4.94 -5.80 2.52
C SER A 157 3.57 -5.52 1.86
N GLY A 158 2.70 -4.71 2.47
CA GLY A 158 1.47 -4.22 1.84
C GLY A 158 1.75 -3.21 0.73
N GLY A 159 2.81 -2.39 0.85
CA GLY A 159 3.27 -1.50 -0.21
C GLY A 159 3.75 -2.27 -1.45
N HIS A 160 4.39 -3.43 -1.25
CA HIS A 160 4.69 -4.38 -2.33
C HIS A 160 3.41 -4.85 -3.04
N LEU A 161 2.42 -5.30 -2.26
CA LEU A 161 1.15 -5.82 -2.82
C LEU A 161 0.34 -4.72 -3.53
N ALA A 162 0.40 -3.47 -3.04
CA ALA A 162 -0.22 -2.33 -3.70
C ALA A 162 0.44 -2.04 -5.07
N LEU A 163 1.77 -2.05 -5.16
CA LEU A 163 2.49 -1.92 -6.43
C LEU A 163 2.21 -3.08 -7.36
N TRP A 164 2.13 -4.30 -6.83
CA TRP A 164 1.76 -5.47 -7.62
C TRP A 164 0.36 -5.32 -8.24
N LEU A 165 -0.63 -4.80 -7.49
CA LEU A 165 -1.96 -4.48 -8.03
C LEU A 165 -1.86 -3.50 -9.21
N GLY A 166 -0.98 -2.50 -9.12
CA GLY A 166 -0.74 -1.56 -10.21
C GLY A 166 -0.21 -2.23 -11.48
N GLY A 167 0.61 -3.27 -11.33
CA GLY A 167 1.22 -3.99 -12.46
C GLY A 167 0.46 -5.23 -12.94
N ARG A 168 -0.51 -5.76 -12.18
CA ARG A 168 -1.14 -7.06 -12.43
C ARG A 168 -1.86 -7.20 -13.78
N HIS A 169 -2.30 -6.09 -14.37
CA HIS A 169 -2.93 -6.08 -15.70
C HIS A 169 -1.97 -6.52 -16.83
N ARG A 170 -0.67 -6.59 -16.54
CA ARG A 170 0.38 -7.04 -17.48
C ARG A 170 0.71 -8.53 -17.34
N LEU A 171 0.07 -9.22 -16.42
CA LEU A 171 0.26 -10.67 -16.27
C LEU A 171 -0.22 -11.40 -17.53
N PRO A 172 0.52 -12.41 -18.02
CA PRO A 172 0.08 -13.20 -19.17
C PRO A 172 -1.11 -14.08 -18.78
N GLU A 173 -1.97 -14.39 -19.75
CA GLU A 173 -3.14 -15.27 -19.56
C GLU A 173 -2.79 -16.65 -18.98
N SER A 174 -1.57 -17.12 -19.20
CA SER A 174 -1.07 -18.37 -18.65
C SER A 174 -0.74 -18.32 -17.16
N SER A 175 -0.67 -17.13 -16.56
CA SER A 175 -0.42 -16.98 -15.13
C SER A 175 -1.65 -17.38 -14.29
N PRO A 176 -1.49 -18.15 -13.19
CA PRO A 176 -2.60 -18.41 -12.27
C PRO A 176 -3.13 -17.14 -11.59
N LEU A 177 -2.34 -16.06 -11.60
CA LEU A 177 -2.70 -14.75 -11.04
C LEU A 177 -3.41 -13.84 -12.04
N TYR A 178 -3.52 -14.26 -13.32
CA TYR A 178 -4.19 -13.48 -14.35
C TYR A 178 -5.67 -13.27 -14.03
N ARG A 179 -6.17 -12.09 -14.33
CA ARG A 179 -7.60 -11.74 -14.32
C ARG A 179 -7.91 -11.03 -15.63
N ALA A 180 -8.95 -11.47 -16.33
CA ALA A 180 -9.33 -10.91 -17.64
C ALA A 180 -9.80 -9.46 -17.53
N ASP A 181 -10.40 -9.08 -16.40
CA ASP A 181 -10.94 -7.74 -16.14
C ASP A 181 -10.59 -7.30 -14.72
N PRO A 182 -9.32 -6.95 -14.45
CA PRO A 182 -8.92 -6.42 -13.14
C PRO A 182 -9.55 -5.03 -12.93
N LEU A 183 -9.99 -4.72 -11.70
CA LEU A 183 -10.49 -3.38 -11.37
C LEU A 183 -9.41 -2.34 -11.71
N PRO A 184 -9.72 -1.34 -12.57
CA PRO A 184 -8.79 -0.27 -12.87
C PRO A 184 -8.41 0.53 -11.63
N LEU A 185 -7.15 0.95 -11.55
CA LEU A 185 -6.66 1.83 -10.51
C LEU A 185 -6.30 3.19 -11.13
N ALA A 186 -6.63 4.27 -10.41
CA ALA A 186 -6.19 5.62 -10.76
C ALA A 186 -4.69 5.83 -10.48
N GLY A 187 -4.14 5.09 -9.51
CA GLY A 187 -2.73 5.12 -9.15
C GLY A 187 -2.38 4.26 -7.95
N VAL A 188 -1.12 4.32 -7.56
CA VAL A 188 -0.58 3.53 -6.44
C VAL A 188 0.25 4.41 -5.51
N ILE A 189 0.09 4.20 -4.19
CA ILE A 189 0.93 4.82 -3.17
C ILE A 189 1.57 3.72 -2.31
N SER A 190 2.87 3.53 -2.45
CA SER A 190 3.65 2.59 -1.63
C SER A 190 4.26 3.30 -0.43
N ILE A 191 3.92 2.88 0.78
CA ILE A 191 4.41 3.46 2.04
C ILE A 191 5.49 2.55 2.61
N ALA A 192 6.74 2.97 2.60
CA ALA A 192 7.91 2.20 3.05
C ALA A 192 7.93 0.77 2.50
N GLY A 193 7.46 0.61 1.25
CA GLY A 193 7.17 -0.68 0.64
C GLY A 193 8.41 -1.48 0.27
N VAL A 194 8.22 -2.80 0.04
CA VAL A 194 9.20 -3.67 -0.60
C VAL A 194 8.93 -3.64 -2.11
N ASN A 195 9.42 -2.58 -2.76
CA ASN A 195 9.05 -2.24 -4.15
C ASN A 195 9.65 -3.19 -5.19
N ASP A 196 10.75 -3.87 -4.84
CA ASP A 196 11.42 -4.86 -5.68
C ASP A 196 11.88 -6.03 -4.80
N LEU A 197 11.28 -7.20 -5.02
CA LEU A 197 11.55 -8.41 -4.23
C LEU A 197 13.00 -8.89 -4.41
N GLU A 198 13.55 -8.81 -5.62
CA GLU A 198 14.91 -9.29 -5.91
C GLU A 198 15.95 -8.35 -5.29
N VAL A 199 15.76 -7.05 -5.40
CA VAL A 199 16.61 -6.05 -4.76
C VAL A 199 16.51 -6.12 -3.22
N SER A 200 15.35 -6.43 -2.68
CA SER A 200 15.19 -6.60 -1.23
C SER A 200 15.95 -7.82 -0.69
N LEU A 201 16.04 -8.88 -1.48
CA LEU A 201 16.87 -10.06 -1.16
C LEU A 201 18.36 -9.71 -1.25
N GLU A 202 18.77 -8.95 -2.28
CA GLU A 202 20.17 -8.53 -2.49
C GLU A 202 20.66 -7.58 -1.38
N LEU A 203 19.90 -6.52 -1.09
CA LEU A 203 20.33 -5.44 -0.20
C LEU A 203 19.88 -5.61 1.25
N GLY A 204 18.74 -6.27 1.48
CA GLY A 204 18.08 -6.37 2.77
C GLY A 204 18.15 -7.75 3.41
N ASP A 205 18.78 -8.71 2.76
CA ASP A 205 18.83 -10.12 3.18
C ASP A 205 17.42 -10.69 3.50
N ARG A 206 16.42 -10.27 2.71
CA ARG A 206 15.00 -10.57 2.89
C ARG A 206 14.65 -11.95 2.32
N THR A 207 15.11 -13.01 2.99
CA THR A 207 14.86 -14.41 2.57
C THR A 207 13.38 -14.81 2.66
N ASP A 208 12.56 -14.06 3.39
CA ASP A 208 11.09 -14.23 3.43
C ASP A 208 10.43 -14.03 2.05
N VAL A 209 11.03 -13.27 1.13
CA VAL A 209 10.52 -13.16 -0.25
C VAL A 209 10.59 -14.49 -1.00
N LEU A 210 11.60 -15.33 -0.73
CA LEU A 210 11.68 -16.68 -1.30
C LEU A 210 10.51 -17.54 -0.81
N THR A 211 10.20 -17.46 0.49
CA THR A 211 9.06 -18.16 1.08
C THR A 211 7.73 -17.66 0.53
N LEU A 212 7.57 -16.32 0.38
CA LEU A 212 6.38 -15.71 -0.23
C LEU A 212 6.13 -16.26 -1.63
N VAL A 213 7.19 -16.31 -2.44
CA VAL A 213 7.15 -16.77 -3.84
C VAL A 213 7.08 -18.30 -3.93
N GLY A 214 7.39 -19.02 -2.83
CA GLY A 214 7.43 -20.48 -2.78
C GLY A 214 8.61 -21.05 -3.58
N ALA A 215 9.78 -20.41 -3.50
CA ALA A 215 11.01 -20.80 -4.18
C ALA A 215 12.15 -20.98 -3.16
N GLU A 216 13.16 -21.79 -3.53
CA GLU A 216 14.36 -21.96 -2.72
C GLU A 216 15.44 -20.93 -3.08
N THR A 217 15.47 -20.51 -4.33
CA THR A 217 16.42 -19.53 -4.87
C THR A 217 15.75 -18.62 -5.90
N LEU A 218 16.39 -17.51 -6.26
CA LEU A 218 15.94 -16.65 -7.35
C LEU A 218 15.82 -17.42 -8.68
N GLU A 219 16.77 -18.30 -8.95
CA GLU A 219 16.79 -19.08 -10.20
C GLU A 219 15.60 -20.07 -10.24
N SER A 220 15.38 -20.85 -9.18
CA SER A 220 14.25 -21.80 -9.10
C SER A 220 12.89 -21.11 -9.09
N GLY A 221 12.83 -19.85 -8.61
CA GLY A 221 11.64 -19.02 -8.55
C GLY A 221 11.43 -18.05 -9.71
N ALA A 222 12.31 -18.03 -10.72
CA ALA A 222 12.35 -16.98 -11.73
C ALA A 222 10.99 -16.67 -12.39
N ALA A 223 10.23 -17.71 -12.77
CA ALA A 223 8.90 -17.56 -13.36
C ALA A 223 7.91 -16.88 -12.38
N ARG A 224 7.93 -17.27 -11.10
CA ARG A 224 7.05 -16.68 -10.07
C ARG A 224 7.47 -15.26 -9.71
N PHE A 225 8.78 -14.97 -9.64
CA PHE A 225 9.27 -13.61 -9.50
C PHE A 225 8.80 -12.71 -10.65
N ALA A 226 8.76 -13.22 -11.88
CA ALA A 226 8.23 -12.47 -13.02
C ALA A 226 6.75 -12.11 -12.87
N GLU A 227 5.99 -12.87 -12.08
CA GLU A 227 4.55 -12.64 -11.84
C GLU A 227 4.27 -11.86 -10.55
N THR A 228 5.19 -11.88 -9.58
CA THR A 228 4.97 -11.36 -8.22
C THR A 228 5.81 -10.13 -7.89
N ASN A 229 6.94 -9.93 -8.56
CA ASN A 229 7.78 -8.76 -8.35
C ASN A 229 7.27 -7.57 -9.15
N PRO A 230 6.78 -6.48 -8.51
CA PRO A 230 6.27 -5.29 -9.22
C PRO A 230 7.25 -4.73 -10.23
N ALA A 231 8.56 -4.74 -9.90
CA ALA A 231 9.61 -4.25 -10.79
C ALA A 231 9.65 -4.99 -12.15
N ARG A 232 9.20 -6.26 -12.19
CA ARG A 232 9.11 -7.07 -13.42
C ARG A 232 7.87 -6.78 -14.25
N LEU A 233 6.86 -6.13 -13.65
CA LEU A 233 5.58 -5.80 -14.29
C LEU A 233 5.53 -4.38 -14.87
N ARG A 234 6.62 -3.63 -14.78
CA ARG A 234 6.70 -2.26 -15.31
C ARG A 234 6.68 -2.21 -16.84
N PRO A 235 6.18 -1.12 -17.48
CA PRO A 235 5.53 0.04 -16.87
C PRO A 235 4.09 -0.25 -16.45
N PHE A 236 3.59 0.43 -15.37
CA PHE A 236 2.21 0.29 -14.92
C PHE A 236 1.23 1.16 -15.72
N GLY A 237 1.72 2.23 -16.34
CA GLY A 237 0.91 3.14 -17.12
C GLY A 237 -0.02 4.03 -16.28
N MET A 238 0.23 4.13 -14.99
CA MET A 238 -0.50 4.98 -14.05
C MET A 238 0.47 5.71 -13.11
N PRO A 239 0.05 6.84 -12.49
CA PRO A 239 0.87 7.55 -11.51
C PRO A 239 1.19 6.69 -10.28
N GLN A 240 2.40 6.82 -9.77
CA GLN A 240 2.87 6.14 -8.58
C GLN A 240 3.54 7.13 -7.63
N THR A 241 3.26 7.01 -6.33
CA THR A 241 3.99 7.74 -5.29
C THR A 241 4.65 6.75 -4.34
N LEU A 242 5.96 6.85 -4.17
CA LEU A 242 6.75 6.05 -3.23
C LEU A 242 7.09 6.92 -2.04
N MET A 243 6.55 6.61 -0.86
CA MET A 243 6.73 7.41 0.37
C MET A 243 7.52 6.61 1.40
N ILE A 244 8.51 7.23 2.04
CA ILE A 244 9.33 6.59 3.07
C ILE A 244 9.88 7.61 4.06
N GLY A 245 10.14 7.21 5.29
CA GLY A 245 10.89 8.01 6.26
C GLY A 245 12.40 7.92 6.03
N ASP A 246 13.14 9.01 6.26
CA ASP A 246 14.61 9.03 6.08
C ASP A 246 15.38 8.26 7.19
N ARG A 247 14.67 7.87 8.28
CA ARG A 247 15.21 7.01 9.35
C ARG A 247 14.81 5.54 9.19
N ASP A 248 14.21 5.17 8.07
CA ASP A 248 14.01 3.76 7.71
C ASP A 248 15.37 3.10 7.39
N SER A 249 15.39 1.79 7.20
CA SER A 249 16.60 1.06 6.88
C SER A 249 17.21 1.52 5.54
N GLN A 250 18.54 1.61 5.50
CA GLN A 250 19.25 2.07 4.31
C GLN A 250 18.93 1.24 3.07
N TRP A 251 18.78 -0.07 3.21
CA TRP A 251 18.46 -0.94 2.08
C TRP A 251 17.10 -0.62 1.44
N ARG A 252 16.11 -0.14 2.23
CA ARG A 252 14.82 0.28 1.68
C ARG A 252 14.91 1.61 0.93
N LEU A 253 15.68 2.54 1.45
CA LEU A 253 15.95 3.82 0.76
C LEU A 253 16.65 3.57 -0.57
N ASP A 254 17.67 2.70 -0.59
CA ASP A 254 18.41 2.35 -1.80
C ASP A 254 17.54 1.57 -2.79
N MET A 255 16.72 0.63 -2.32
CA MET A 255 15.77 -0.10 -3.14
C MET A 255 14.74 0.82 -3.77
N MET A 256 14.14 1.74 -2.99
CA MET A 256 13.17 2.71 -3.50
C MET A 256 13.77 3.56 -4.63
N LYS A 257 15.01 4.02 -4.45
CA LYS A 257 15.71 4.78 -5.48
C LYS A 257 15.94 3.95 -6.75
N ARG A 258 16.46 2.73 -6.62
CA ARG A 258 16.67 1.83 -7.76
C ARG A 258 15.37 1.52 -8.50
N ASP A 259 14.29 1.23 -7.78
CA ASP A 259 12.99 0.94 -8.38
C ASP A 259 12.43 2.14 -9.15
N ALA A 260 12.60 3.32 -8.63
CA ALA A 260 12.15 4.52 -9.30
C ALA A 260 12.99 4.86 -10.56
N ASP A 261 14.31 4.72 -10.48
CA ASP A 261 15.17 4.88 -11.64
C ASP A 261 14.78 3.87 -12.73
N HIS A 262 14.53 2.60 -12.34
CA HIS A 262 14.08 1.54 -13.25
C HIS A 262 12.70 1.84 -13.85
N GLY A 263 11.72 2.22 -13.03
CA GLY A 263 10.37 2.52 -13.49
C GLY A 263 10.32 3.73 -14.39
N SER A 264 11.06 4.79 -14.06
CA SER A 264 11.17 5.98 -14.90
C SER A 264 11.80 5.65 -16.26
N ALA A 265 12.85 4.80 -16.28
CA ALA A 265 13.45 4.31 -17.52
C ALA A 265 12.48 3.44 -18.35
N ALA A 266 11.56 2.74 -17.71
CA ALA A 266 10.48 1.98 -18.35
C ALA A 266 9.31 2.85 -18.83
N GLY A 267 9.28 4.14 -18.50
CA GLY A 267 8.23 5.09 -18.91
C GLY A 267 7.14 5.34 -17.87
N ASP A 268 7.30 4.87 -16.64
CA ASP A 268 6.38 5.16 -15.54
C ASP A 268 6.52 6.59 -15.02
N THR A 269 5.43 7.15 -14.51
CA THR A 269 5.41 8.40 -13.75
C THR A 269 5.51 8.08 -12.26
N ILE A 270 6.68 8.30 -11.67
CA ILE A 270 6.94 7.98 -10.26
C ILE A 270 7.35 9.24 -9.50
N LYS A 271 6.66 9.52 -8.40
CA LYS A 271 7.01 10.55 -7.42
C LYS A 271 7.64 9.89 -6.19
N HIS A 272 8.72 10.49 -5.69
CA HIS A 272 9.34 10.09 -4.42
C HIS A 272 9.01 11.10 -3.34
N VAL A 273 8.64 10.63 -2.16
CA VAL A 273 8.44 11.44 -0.98
C VAL A 273 9.27 10.85 0.16
N ILE A 274 10.35 11.51 0.50
CA ILE A 274 11.18 11.15 1.66
C ILE A 274 10.82 12.08 2.81
N VAL A 275 10.31 11.53 3.91
CA VAL A 275 9.83 12.30 5.06
C VAL A 275 10.91 12.36 6.15
N PRO A 276 11.47 13.55 6.42
CA PRO A 276 12.53 13.70 7.40
C PRO A 276 12.10 13.33 8.82
N GLY A 277 12.92 12.57 9.51
CA GLY A 277 12.74 12.20 10.93
C GLY A 277 11.82 10.99 11.16
N ALA A 278 11.16 10.44 10.15
CA ALA A 278 10.28 9.29 10.29
C ALA A 278 11.06 7.97 10.20
N ASN A 279 10.75 7.03 11.08
CA ASN A 279 11.19 5.63 10.98
C ASN A 279 10.14 4.79 10.23
N HIS A 280 10.39 3.46 10.14
CA HIS A 280 9.52 2.51 9.42
C HIS A 280 8.08 2.45 9.94
N MET A 281 7.86 2.69 11.24
CA MET A 281 6.55 2.58 11.87
C MET A 281 5.88 3.95 12.07
N ASP A 282 6.66 5.03 12.18
CA ASP A 282 6.14 6.39 12.27
C ASP A 282 5.23 6.75 11.06
N VAL A 283 5.51 6.15 9.90
CA VAL A 283 4.75 6.40 8.65
C VAL A 283 3.34 5.78 8.65
N ILE A 284 3.01 4.96 9.65
CA ILE A 284 1.65 4.44 9.87
C ILE A 284 1.09 4.83 11.24
N ASP A 285 1.77 5.67 12.01
CA ASP A 285 1.21 6.23 13.23
C ASP A 285 0.09 7.22 12.86
N PRO A 286 -1.18 6.93 13.25
CA PRO A 286 -2.31 7.81 12.91
C PRO A 286 -2.15 9.23 13.47
N ARG A 287 -1.33 9.40 14.52
CA ARG A 287 -1.07 10.68 15.19
C ARG A 287 0.01 11.50 14.48
N SER A 288 0.82 10.88 13.61
CA SER A 288 1.97 11.51 12.95
C SER A 288 1.61 12.59 11.94
N GLY A 289 0.37 12.59 11.47
CA GLY A 289 -0.06 13.40 10.33
C GLY A 289 0.30 12.79 8.97
N PHE A 290 0.93 11.63 8.93
CA PHE A 290 1.34 10.99 7.68
C PHE A 290 0.14 10.59 6.81
N ALA A 291 -1.00 10.22 7.41
CA ALA A 291 -2.25 9.96 6.69
C ALA A 291 -2.70 11.16 5.83
N ARG A 292 -2.50 12.42 6.32
CA ARG A 292 -2.76 13.63 5.52
C ARG A 292 -1.83 13.72 4.31
N GLY A 293 -0.56 13.34 4.48
CA GLY A 293 0.40 13.30 3.38
C GLY A 293 -0.01 12.28 2.31
N VAL A 294 -0.42 11.09 2.71
CA VAL A 294 -0.93 10.05 1.79
C VAL A 294 -2.19 10.54 1.07
N ALA A 295 -3.14 11.15 1.80
CA ALA A 295 -4.35 11.69 1.23
C ALA A 295 -4.07 12.83 0.23
N PHE A 296 -3.12 13.70 0.54
CA PHE A 296 -2.66 14.76 -0.37
C PHE A 296 -2.11 14.15 -1.67
N GLU A 297 -1.21 13.16 -1.58
CA GLU A 297 -0.67 12.48 -2.76
C GLU A 297 -1.77 11.75 -3.56
N ALA A 298 -2.74 11.16 -2.86
CA ALA A 298 -3.89 10.52 -3.49
C ALA A 298 -4.72 11.52 -4.31
N GLN A 299 -5.02 12.70 -3.75
CA GLN A 299 -5.72 13.76 -4.47
C GLN A 299 -4.92 14.25 -5.69
N GLN A 300 -3.60 14.44 -5.54
CA GLN A 300 -2.74 14.82 -6.67
C GLN A 300 -2.74 13.77 -7.80
N ILE A 301 -2.91 12.50 -7.50
CA ILE A 301 -3.10 11.44 -8.50
C ILE A 301 -4.45 11.57 -9.19
N LEU A 302 -5.53 11.83 -8.44
CA LEU A 302 -6.90 11.89 -8.96
C LEU A 302 -7.21 13.16 -9.77
N GLU A 303 -6.42 14.21 -9.63
CA GLU A 303 -6.57 15.49 -10.35
C GLU A 303 -5.86 15.53 -11.69
N ARG A 304 -5.13 14.49 -12.07
CA ARG A 304 -4.41 14.37 -13.36
C ARG A 304 -5.30 13.87 -14.47
#